data_ad9fc5f296b477ded0d48b033081f172
#
_entry.id   ad9fc5f296b477ded0d48b033081f172
#
_cell.length_a   1.000
_cell.length_b   1.000
_cell.length_c   1.000
_cell.angle_alpha   90.00
_cell.angle_beta   90.00
_cell.angle_gamma   90.00
#
_symmetry.space_group_name_H-M   'P 1'
#
loop_
_entity.id
_entity.type
_entity.pdbx_description
1 polymer ?
#
loop_
_entity_poly.entity_id
_entity_poly.type
_entity_poly.pdbx_seq_one_letter_code
_entity_poly.pdbx_strand_id
1 'polypeptide(L)'
;MPALEFTHRAFAERPVEGPLVLGLSGPQGCGKSTLAADLVAGFGWLGLRATCLSVDDVYLRRDEQVALSERFPGAPIFADRGFPGTHDVELGRRLLDSLATVEPGEFVRVPSYDKSAFGGRGDRKPHVEWPEVACPLDLVVFEGWMLGFTPASEPTDPALAQANEFLRRYEVWHERLGAFLHLDAAAPDFVVGWRVEAERRRRESGAAGLTDAEAESYVRRFLPAYSLWTPALRDRPPIQGPSLRLVLGSDRLPVGP
;
A
#
# COMPACT_ATOMS: atom_id res chain seq x y z
N MET A 1 -12.08 16.09 -8.47
CA MET A 1 -10.84 15.24 -8.61
C MET A 1 -11.25 13.88 -9.19
N PRO A 2 -10.61 13.40 -10.28
CA PRO A 2 -10.99 12.11 -10.91
C PRO A 2 -11.04 10.92 -9.95
N ALA A 3 -10.11 10.85 -9.00
CA ALA A 3 -10.08 9.78 -8.00
C ALA A 3 -11.29 9.80 -7.06
N LEU A 4 -11.72 10.95 -6.57
CA LEU A 4 -12.89 11.08 -5.68
C LEU A 4 -14.17 10.71 -6.43
N GLU A 5 -14.33 11.23 -7.65
CA GLU A 5 -15.47 10.92 -8.50
C GLU A 5 -15.55 9.42 -8.84
N PHE A 6 -14.43 8.82 -9.20
CA PHE A 6 -14.32 7.39 -9.42
C PHE A 6 -14.73 6.57 -8.18
N THR A 7 -14.17 6.93 -7.01
CA THR A 7 -14.44 6.22 -5.75
C THR A 7 -15.91 6.35 -5.35
N HIS A 8 -16.49 7.54 -5.50
CA HIS A 8 -17.91 7.78 -5.20
C HIS A 8 -18.81 6.97 -6.13
N ARG A 9 -18.52 6.92 -7.43
CA ARG A 9 -19.27 6.11 -8.39
C ARG A 9 -19.15 4.61 -8.06
N ALA A 10 -17.94 4.10 -7.82
CA ALA A 10 -17.74 2.71 -7.43
C ALA A 10 -18.49 2.35 -6.13
N PHE A 11 -18.54 3.29 -5.18
CA PHE A 11 -19.32 3.13 -3.95
C PHE A 11 -20.82 3.06 -4.23
N ALA A 12 -21.37 3.95 -5.06
CA ALA A 12 -22.78 4.00 -5.38
C ALA A 12 -23.26 2.77 -6.20
N GLU A 13 -22.40 2.23 -7.04
CA GLU A 13 -22.71 1.11 -7.95
C GLU A 13 -22.31 -0.27 -7.38
N ARG A 14 -21.76 -0.32 -6.15
CA ARG A 14 -21.32 -1.60 -5.58
C ARG A 14 -22.48 -2.58 -5.40
N PRO A 15 -22.27 -3.88 -5.74
CA PRO A 15 -23.35 -4.87 -5.75
C PRO A 15 -23.67 -5.45 -4.36
N VAL A 16 -22.88 -5.15 -3.34
CA VAL A 16 -22.93 -5.80 -2.02
C VAL A 16 -23.17 -4.76 -0.92
N GLU A 17 -23.90 -5.14 0.12
CA GLU A 17 -23.94 -4.38 1.36
C GLU A 17 -22.59 -4.46 2.09
N GLY A 18 -22.24 -3.41 2.82
CA GLY A 18 -20.97 -3.29 3.54
C GLY A 18 -20.05 -2.24 2.93
N PRO A 19 -18.83 -2.10 3.45
CA PRO A 19 -17.89 -1.09 2.96
C PRO A 19 -17.41 -1.40 1.54
N LEU A 20 -17.22 -0.35 0.75
CA LEU A 20 -16.36 -0.48 -0.42
C LEU A 20 -14.91 -0.60 0.06
N VAL A 21 -14.22 -1.68 -0.29
CA VAL A 21 -12.77 -1.77 -0.11
C VAL A 21 -12.10 -1.28 -1.39
N LEU A 22 -11.52 -0.09 -1.34
CA LEU A 22 -10.76 0.51 -2.45
C LEU A 22 -9.28 0.16 -2.32
N GLY A 23 -8.75 -0.62 -3.25
CA GLY A 23 -7.31 -0.79 -3.38
C GLY A 23 -6.66 0.46 -4.00
N LEU A 24 -5.67 1.05 -3.34
CA LEU A 24 -4.91 2.19 -3.85
C LEU A 24 -3.43 1.82 -4.00
N SER A 25 -2.99 1.67 -5.25
CA SER A 25 -1.61 1.34 -5.59
C SER A 25 -0.87 2.52 -6.20
N GLY A 26 0.45 2.54 -6.04
CA GLY A 26 1.31 3.51 -6.70
C GLY A 26 2.70 3.57 -6.06
N PRO A 27 3.71 4.11 -6.75
CA PRO A 27 5.07 4.11 -6.28
C PRO A 27 5.28 4.98 -5.04
N GLN A 28 6.40 4.79 -4.39
CA GLN A 28 6.78 5.56 -3.20
C GLN A 28 6.89 7.05 -3.53
N GLY A 29 6.34 7.92 -2.66
CA GLY A 29 6.38 9.36 -2.84
C GLY A 29 5.38 9.95 -3.85
N CYS A 30 4.56 9.14 -4.53
CA CYS A 30 3.58 9.62 -5.52
C CYS A 30 2.34 10.30 -4.91
N GLY A 31 2.17 10.28 -3.58
CA GLY A 31 1.04 10.94 -2.90
C GLY A 31 -0.11 10.01 -2.50
N LYS A 32 0.06 8.68 -2.51
CA LYS A 32 -0.98 7.72 -2.09
C LYS A 32 -1.64 8.06 -0.76
N SER A 33 -0.84 8.21 0.29
CA SER A 33 -1.36 8.45 1.64
C SER A 33 -2.08 9.80 1.76
N THR A 34 -1.64 10.81 1.00
CA THR A 34 -2.34 12.10 0.89
C THR A 34 -3.71 11.89 0.21
N LEU A 35 -3.72 11.21 -0.94
CA LEU A 35 -4.97 10.92 -1.64
C LEU A 35 -5.92 10.06 -0.79
N ALA A 36 -5.39 9.06 -0.07
CA ALA A 36 -6.19 8.25 0.84
C ALA A 36 -6.85 9.09 1.94
N ALA A 37 -6.10 10.02 2.55
CA ALA A 37 -6.64 10.95 3.53
C ALA A 37 -7.72 11.88 2.92
N ASP A 38 -7.50 12.38 1.71
CA ASP A 38 -8.47 13.22 0.99
C ASP A 38 -9.76 12.45 0.66
N LEU A 39 -9.65 11.16 0.28
CA LEU A 39 -10.81 10.29 0.04
C LEU A 39 -11.60 10.06 1.33
N VAL A 40 -10.92 9.73 2.44
CA VAL A 40 -11.55 9.56 3.75
C VAL A 40 -12.26 10.85 4.18
N ALA A 41 -11.60 12.00 4.07
CA ALA A 41 -12.20 13.29 4.40
C ALA A 41 -13.40 13.61 3.50
N GLY A 42 -13.30 13.36 2.19
CA GLY A 42 -14.38 13.58 1.22
C GLY A 42 -15.62 12.75 1.53
N PHE A 43 -15.47 11.49 1.92
CA PHE A 43 -16.57 10.65 2.38
C PHE A 43 -17.16 11.17 3.69
N GLY A 44 -16.31 11.62 4.62
CA GLY A 44 -16.76 12.23 5.88
C GLY A 44 -17.64 13.45 5.66
N TRP A 45 -17.35 14.33 4.67
CA TRP A 45 -18.20 15.47 4.32
C TRP A 45 -19.57 15.07 3.78
N LEU A 46 -19.68 13.86 3.23
CA LEU A 46 -20.97 13.29 2.80
C LEU A 46 -21.73 12.57 3.94
N GLY A 47 -21.20 12.62 5.17
CA GLY A 47 -21.78 11.91 6.32
C GLY A 47 -21.51 10.39 6.32
N LEU A 48 -20.61 9.93 5.47
CA LEU A 48 -20.20 8.53 5.34
C LEU A 48 -18.97 8.23 6.21
N ARG A 49 -18.86 7.01 6.71
CA ARG A 49 -17.73 6.58 7.54
C ARG A 49 -16.66 5.90 6.70
N ALA A 50 -15.45 6.43 6.76
CA ALA A 50 -14.33 5.93 5.98
C ALA A 50 -13.07 5.80 6.81
N THR A 51 -12.23 4.85 6.46
CA THR A 51 -10.89 4.67 7.05
C THR A 51 -9.85 4.36 5.98
N CYS A 52 -8.58 4.59 6.33
CA CYS A 52 -7.45 4.21 5.50
C CYS A 52 -6.58 3.18 6.26
N LEU A 53 -6.15 2.15 5.55
CA LEU A 53 -5.22 1.12 6.00
C LEU A 53 -4.03 1.08 5.06
N SER A 54 -2.83 0.99 5.60
CA SER A 54 -1.62 0.78 4.80
C SER A 54 -1.19 -0.68 4.83
N VAL A 55 -0.72 -1.21 3.71
CA VAL A 55 -0.03 -2.52 3.71
C VAL A 55 1.20 -2.49 4.60
N ASP A 56 1.78 -1.32 4.85
CA ASP A 56 2.91 -1.15 5.75
C ASP A 56 2.55 -1.45 7.23
N ASP A 57 1.27 -1.36 7.62
CA ASP A 57 0.82 -1.65 8.98
C ASP A 57 0.79 -3.15 9.30
N VAL A 58 0.81 -3.97 8.27
CA VAL A 58 0.85 -5.44 8.40
C VAL A 58 2.22 -6.05 8.08
N TYR A 59 3.31 -5.28 8.12
CA TYR A 59 4.65 -5.87 8.06
C TYR A 59 4.84 -6.94 9.15
N LEU A 60 5.71 -7.89 8.87
CA LEU A 60 6.17 -8.89 9.83
C LEU A 60 6.75 -8.19 11.08
N ARG A 61 6.61 -8.82 12.25
CA ARG A 61 7.32 -8.39 13.45
C ARG A 61 8.83 -8.56 13.23
N ARG A 62 9.60 -7.87 14.06
CA ARG A 62 11.05 -7.86 13.91
C ARG A 62 11.67 -9.26 13.97
N ASP A 63 11.22 -10.11 14.88
CA ASP A 63 11.67 -11.49 15.00
C ASP A 63 11.33 -12.33 13.75
N GLU A 64 10.12 -12.17 13.22
CA GLU A 64 9.66 -12.85 11.99
C GLU A 64 10.46 -12.35 10.76
N GLN A 65 10.80 -11.07 10.70
CA GLN A 65 11.62 -10.49 9.63
C GLN A 65 13.05 -11.04 9.66
N VAL A 66 13.63 -11.19 10.86
CA VAL A 66 14.96 -11.81 11.03
C VAL A 66 14.94 -13.26 10.55
N ALA A 67 13.95 -14.04 10.99
CA ALA A 67 13.80 -15.44 10.56
C ALA A 67 13.61 -15.56 9.03
N LEU A 68 12.88 -14.63 8.41
CA LEU A 68 12.75 -14.58 6.95
C LEU A 68 14.10 -14.34 6.27
N SER A 69 14.89 -13.38 6.77
CA SER A 69 16.20 -13.05 6.23
C SER A 69 17.17 -14.25 6.35
N GLU A 70 17.17 -14.93 7.48
CA GLU A 70 18.00 -16.13 7.72
C GLU A 70 17.59 -17.30 6.81
N ARG A 71 16.30 -17.43 6.52
CA ARG A 71 15.78 -18.46 5.60
C ARG A 71 16.23 -18.25 4.15
N PHE A 72 16.48 -16.99 3.75
CA PHE A 72 16.84 -16.63 2.39
C PHE A 72 18.15 -15.81 2.36
N PRO A 73 19.29 -16.37 2.76
CA PRO A 73 20.56 -15.64 2.89
C PRO A 73 21.09 -15.09 1.56
N GLY A 74 20.66 -15.66 0.43
CA GLY A 74 20.98 -15.16 -0.92
C GLY A 74 20.07 -14.04 -1.42
N ALA A 75 19.07 -13.61 -0.64
CA ALA A 75 18.11 -12.57 -1.03
C ALA A 75 18.18 -11.35 -0.11
N PRO A 76 19.13 -10.41 -0.35
CA PRO A 76 19.36 -9.26 0.53
C PRO A 76 18.14 -8.32 0.64
N ILE A 77 17.17 -8.43 -0.26
CA ILE A 77 15.90 -7.70 -0.19
C ILE A 77 15.08 -8.03 1.06
N PHE A 78 15.32 -9.19 1.69
CA PHE A 78 14.65 -9.62 2.93
C PHE A 78 15.41 -9.22 4.21
N ALA A 79 16.56 -8.55 4.10
CA ALA A 79 17.25 -8.01 5.28
C ALA A 79 16.41 -6.99 6.04
N ASP A 80 15.58 -6.25 5.31
CA ASP A 80 14.66 -5.26 5.83
C ASP A 80 13.26 -5.44 5.22
N ARG A 81 12.25 -4.81 5.86
CA ARG A 81 10.89 -4.75 5.34
C ARG A 81 10.79 -4.03 3.99
N GLY A 82 9.74 -4.28 3.25
CA GLY A 82 9.37 -3.50 2.06
C GLY A 82 8.94 -4.32 0.86
N PHE A 83 9.57 -5.45 0.62
CA PHE A 83 9.28 -6.31 -0.53
C PHE A 83 8.18 -7.35 -0.25
N PRO A 84 7.55 -7.91 -1.30
CA PRO A 84 6.66 -9.06 -1.14
C PRO A 84 7.35 -10.18 -0.35
N GLY A 85 6.62 -10.74 0.63
CA GLY A 85 7.15 -11.71 1.58
C GLY A 85 7.43 -11.13 2.97
N THR A 86 7.55 -9.80 3.11
CA THR A 86 7.82 -9.13 4.39
C THR A 86 6.55 -8.67 5.13
N HIS A 87 5.37 -9.14 4.72
CA HIS A 87 4.08 -8.81 5.33
C HIS A 87 3.42 -10.06 5.90
N ASP A 88 2.69 -9.88 6.99
CA ASP A 88 1.74 -10.85 7.53
C ASP A 88 0.45 -10.79 6.70
N VAL A 89 0.46 -11.51 5.59
CA VAL A 89 -0.63 -11.50 4.60
C VAL A 89 -1.94 -11.98 5.22
N GLU A 90 -1.86 -12.94 6.13
CA GLU A 90 -3.03 -13.49 6.81
C GLU A 90 -3.64 -12.50 7.81
N LEU A 91 -2.81 -11.71 8.48
CA LEU A 91 -3.28 -10.61 9.34
C LEU A 91 -4.04 -9.57 8.50
N GLY A 92 -3.48 -9.17 7.36
CA GLY A 92 -4.14 -8.23 6.44
C GLY A 92 -5.47 -8.76 5.92
N ARG A 93 -5.54 -10.05 5.55
CA ARG A 93 -6.78 -10.72 5.15
C ARG A 93 -7.84 -10.65 6.26
N ARG A 94 -7.48 -11.11 7.48
CA ARG A 94 -8.41 -11.08 8.63
C ARG A 94 -8.88 -9.67 8.96
N LEU A 95 -8.00 -8.68 8.86
CA LEU A 95 -8.34 -7.28 9.09
C LEU A 95 -9.44 -6.80 8.11
N LEU A 96 -9.24 -7.04 6.81
CA LEU A 96 -10.22 -6.67 5.78
C LEU A 96 -11.56 -7.40 5.99
N ASP A 97 -11.53 -8.70 6.33
CA ASP A 97 -12.72 -9.47 6.63
C ASP A 97 -13.46 -8.91 7.87
N SER A 98 -12.73 -8.59 8.94
CA SER A 98 -13.33 -8.02 10.16
C SER A 98 -14.00 -6.68 9.89
N LEU A 99 -13.36 -5.77 9.15
CA LEU A 99 -13.93 -4.46 8.82
C LEU A 99 -15.19 -4.56 7.94
N ALA A 100 -15.33 -5.65 7.18
CA ALA A 100 -16.51 -5.90 6.34
C ALA A 100 -17.68 -6.51 7.09
N THR A 101 -17.45 -7.23 8.22
CA THR A 101 -18.46 -8.09 8.86
C THR A 101 -18.82 -7.71 10.29
N VAL A 102 -18.08 -6.78 10.90
CA VAL A 102 -18.32 -6.35 12.29
C VAL A 102 -19.65 -5.61 12.44
N GLU A 103 -20.40 -5.96 13.48
CA GLU A 103 -21.73 -5.42 13.77
C GLU A 103 -21.69 -3.91 14.10
N PRO A 104 -22.81 -3.20 13.85
CA PRO A 104 -22.91 -1.78 14.18
C PRO A 104 -22.68 -1.51 15.67
N GLY A 105 -21.77 -0.56 15.95
CA GLY A 105 -21.44 -0.15 17.32
C GLY A 105 -20.21 -0.86 17.89
N GLU A 106 -19.65 -1.82 17.19
CA GLU A 106 -18.39 -2.47 17.55
C GLU A 106 -17.18 -1.77 16.94
N PHE A 107 -15.99 -2.17 17.38
CA PHE A 107 -14.70 -1.61 16.96
C PHE A 107 -13.78 -2.71 16.46
N VAL A 108 -13.01 -2.38 15.43
CA VAL A 108 -11.91 -3.23 14.96
C VAL A 108 -10.59 -2.60 15.34
N ARG A 109 -9.69 -3.37 15.96
CA ARG A 109 -8.31 -2.94 16.22
C ARG A 109 -7.49 -3.11 14.96
N VAL A 110 -6.91 -2.01 14.49
CA VAL A 110 -6.11 -1.95 13.26
C VAL A 110 -4.62 -2.03 13.62
N PRO A 111 -3.85 -2.94 13.00
CA PRO A 111 -2.42 -2.99 13.21
C PRO A 111 -1.75 -1.64 13.03
N SER A 112 -0.70 -1.40 13.81
CA SER A 112 0.13 -0.22 13.70
C SER A 112 1.60 -0.62 13.72
N TYR A 113 2.38 -0.09 12.77
CA TYR A 113 3.78 -0.40 12.62
C TYR A 113 4.67 0.79 12.97
N ASP A 114 5.55 0.61 13.94
CA ASP A 114 6.55 1.61 14.30
C ASP A 114 7.79 1.46 13.42
N LYS A 115 7.90 2.34 12.42
CA LYS A 115 9.03 2.34 11.47
C LYS A 115 10.35 2.77 12.13
N SER A 116 10.31 3.42 13.32
CA SER A 116 11.49 3.92 14.04
C SER A 116 12.11 2.89 14.99
N ALA A 117 11.35 1.89 15.40
CA ALA A 117 11.80 0.85 16.29
C ALA A 117 13.08 0.16 15.78
N PHE A 118 13.89 -0.36 16.69
CA PHE A 118 15.14 -1.07 16.36
C PHE A 118 16.08 -0.29 15.43
N GLY A 119 16.24 1.01 15.69
CA GLY A 119 17.14 1.87 14.91
C GLY A 119 16.68 2.07 13.45
N GLY A 120 15.36 2.14 13.24
CA GLY A 120 14.77 2.34 11.93
C GLY A 120 14.44 1.06 11.17
N ARG A 121 14.76 -0.12 11.72
CA ARG A 121 14.39 -1.42 11.13
C ARG A 121 12.92 -1.74 11.30
N GLY A 122 12.27 -1.14 12.30
CA GLY A 122 10.85 -1.20 12.56
C GLY A 122 10.37 -2.46 13.26
N ASP A 123 9.18 -2.33 13.87
CA ASP A 123 8.45 -3.45 14.44
C ASP A 123 6.94 -3.15 14.44
N ARG A 124 6.12 -4.19 14.44
CA ARG A 124 4.68 -4.07 14.65
C ARG A 124 4.40 -3.85 16.12
N LYS A 125 3.62 -2.82 16.45
CA LYS A 125 3.26 -2.52 17.82
C LYS A 125 2.48 -3.67 18.48
N PRO A 126 2.54 -3.80 19.82
CA PRO A 126 1.69 -4.72 20.56
C PRO A 126 0.21 -4.47 20.27
N HIS A 127 -0.59 -5.53 20.22
CA HIS A 127 -2.03 -5.45 19.91
C HIS A 127 -2.81 -4.45 20.78
N VAL A 128 -2.41 -4.27 22.05
CA VAL A 128 -3.04 -3.32 22.98
C VAL A 128 -2.84 -1.85 22.58
N GLU A 129 -1.86 -1.55 21.76
CA GLU A 129 -1.57 -0.21 21.23
C GLU A 129 -2.17 0.05 19.85
N TRP A 130 -2.87 -0.93 19.28
CA TRP A 130 -3.50 -0.77 17.99
C TRP A 130 -4.70 0.19 18.10
N PRO A 131 -4.81 1.19 17.21
CA PRO A 131 -5.96 2.06 17.18
C PRO A 131 -7.25 1.30 16.90
N GLU A 132 -8.35 1.76 17.46
CA GLU A 132 -9.69 1.24 17.24
C GLU A 132 -10.39 2.04 16.15
N VAL A 133 -11.03 1.35 15.22
CA VAL A 133 -11.86 1.90 14.16
C VAL A 133 -13.30 1.52 14.42
N ALA A 134 -14.17 2.52 14.56
CA ALA A 134 -15.60 2.32 14.78
C ALA A 134 -16.29 1.80 13.50
N CYS A 135 -17.12 0.79 13.64
CA CYS A 135 -17.89 0.18 12.56
C CYS A 135 -19.40 0.46 12.69
N PRO A 136 -20.19 0.27 11.63
CA PRO A 136 -19.79 -0.12 10.29
C PRO A 136 -19.12 1.02 9.51
N LEU A 137 -18.36 0.67 8.49
CA LEU A 137 -17.74 1.60 7.56
C LEU A 137 -18.49 1.59 6.21
N ASP A 138 -18.37 2.69 5.48
CA ASP A 138 -18.85 2.83 4.10
C ASP A 138 -17.70 2.66 3.09
N LEU A 139 -16.48 3.11 3.47
CA LEU A 139 -15.28 3.01 2.65
C LEU A 139 -14.07 2.57 3.49
N VAL A 140 -13.31 1.61 2.98
CA VAL A 140 -11.97 1.26 3.44
C VAL A 140 -11.00 1.51 2.29
N VAL A 141 -10.08 2.46 2.44
CA VAL A 141 -8.98 2.64 1.49
C VAL A 141 -7.82 1.78 1.96
N PHE A 142 -7.48 0.73 1.20
CA PHE A 142 -6.33 -0.13 1.48
C PHE A 142 -5.20 0.24 0.51
N GLU A 143 -4.14 0.89 1.02
CA GLU A 143 -3.09 1.46 0.18
C GLU A 143 -1.75 0.77 0.34
N GLY A 144 -1.02 0.67 -0.77
CA GLY A 144 0.35 0.16 -0.75
C GLY A 144 1.06 0.26 -2.10
N TRP A 145 2.40 0.33 -2.07
CA TRP A 145 3.19 0.50 -3.29
C TRP A 145 3.16 -0.74 -4.21
N MET A 146 2.94 -1.91 -3.64
CA MET A 146 2.94 -3.20 -4.34
C MET A 146 1.54 -3.82 -4.45
N LEU A 147 0.53 -3.14 -3.93
CA LEU A 147 -0.84 -3.66 -4.01
C LEU A 147 -1.26 -3.80 -5.48
N GLY A 148 -1.78 -4.97 -5.82
CA GLY A 148 -2.17 -5.29 -7.19
C GLY A 148 -1.06 -5.92 -8.04
N PHE A 149 0.17 -6.02 -7.56
CA PHE A 149 1.21 -6.75 -8.28
C PHE A 149 0.91 -8.25 -8.31
N THR A 150 1.19 -8.86 -9.44
CA THR A 150 1.08 -10.31 -9.68
C THR A 150 2.44 -10.86 -10.07
N PRO A 151 2.70 -12.17 -9.87
CA PRO A 151 3.95 -12.77 -10.26
C PRO A 151 4.23 -12.60 -11.76
N ALA A 152 5.43 -12.13 -12.09
CA ALA A 152 5.93 -12.17 -13.46
C ALA A 152 6.30 -13.60 -13.84
N SER A 153 6.09 -13.98 -15.11
CA SER A 153 6.39 -15.33 -15.60
C SER A 153 7.88 -15.65 -15.56
N GLU A 154 8.72 -14.67 -15.88
CA GLU A 154 10.17 -14.83 -15.97
C GLU A 154 10.88 -13.66 -15.28
N PRO A 155 11.07 -13.71 -13.94
CA PRO A 155 11.85 -12.69 -13.25
C PRO A 155 13.32 -12.78 -13.68
N THR A 156 13.78 -11.76 -14.39
CA THR A 156 15.17 -11.70 -14.90
C THR A 156 16.18 -11.32 -13.81
N ASP A 157 15.72 -10.70 -12.73
CA ASP A 157 16.56 -10.36 -11.57
C ASP A 157 16.46 -11.46 -10.51
N PRO A 158 17.55 -12.23 -10.27
CA PRO A 158 17.56 -13.27 -9.26
C PRO A 158 17.24 -12.76 -7.84
N ALA A 159 17.56 -11.51 -7.54
CA ALA A 159 17.25 -10.91 -6.23
C ALA A 159 15.75 -10.78 -6.01
N LEU A 160 14.95 -10.60 -7.08
CA LEU A 160 13.50 -10.50 -7.01
C LEU A 160 12.77 -11.85 -7.18
N ALA A 161 13.46 -12.90 -7.60
CA ALA A 161 12.81 -14.18 -7.92
C ALA A 161 12.01 -14.72 -6.73
N GLN A 162 12.58 -14.67 -5.52
CA GLN A 162 11.89 -15.14 -4.32
C GLN A 162 10.71 -14.24 -3.92
N ALA A 163 10.85 -12.93 -4.04
CA ALA A 163 9.75 -11.98 -3.80
C ALA A 163 8.63 -12.16 -4.82
N ASN A 164 8.97 -12.48 -6.06
CA ASN A 164 8.02 -12.79 -7.11
C ASN A 164 7.13 -14.02 -6.76
N GLU A 165 7.72 -15.07 -6.20
CA GLU A 165 6.94 -16.22 -5.73
C GLU A 165 6.02 -15.86 -4.55
N PHE A 166 6.47 -14.99 -3.65
CA PHE A 166 5.64 -14.53 -2.55
C PHE A 166 4.40 -13.77 -3.01
N LEU A 167 4.40 -13.10 -4.17
CA LEU A 167 3.26 -12.33 -4.67
C LEU A 167 1.97 -13.18 -4.78
N ARG A 168 2.06 -14.48 -5.05
CA ARG A 168 0.88 -15.37 -5.08
C ARG A 168 0.06 -15.33 -3.79
N ARG A 169 0.72 -15.10 -2.67
CA ARG A 169 0.05 -15.05 -1.35
C ARG A 169 -0.82 -13.81 -1.18
N TYR A 170 -0.58 -12.74 -1.95
CA TYR A 170 -1.28 -11.46 -1.83
C TYR A 170 -2.62 -11.44 -2.61
N GLU A 171 -2.90 -12.47 -3.40
CA GLU A 171 -4.17 -12.63 -4.11
C GLU A 171 -5.36 -12.56 -3.15
N VAL A 172 -5.21 -13.09 -1.92
CA VAL A 172 -6.25 -13.03 -0.88
C VAL A 172 -6.64 -11.60 -0.47
N TRP A 173 -5.77 -10.61 -0.69
CA TRP A 173 -6.13 -9.20 -0.52
C TRP A 173 -6.87 -8.66 -1.73
N HIS A 174 -6.43 -9.05 -2.94
CA HIS A 174 -7.07 -8.61 -4.19
C HIS A 174 -8.51 -9.07 -4.29
N GLU A 175 -8.83 -10.28 -3.82
CA GLU A 175 -10.17 -10.84 -3.76
C GLU A 175 -11.16 -10.02 -2.90
N ARG A 176 -10.65 -9.18 -2.01
CA ARG A 176 -11.45 -8.35 -1.09
C ARG A 176 -11.65 -6.93 -1.60
N LEU A 177 -11.03 -6.57 -2.71
CA LEU A 177 -11.15 -5.25 -3.30
C LEU A 177 -12.41 -5.15 -4.15
N GLY A 178 -13.25 -4.16 -3.86
CA GLY A 178 -14.43 -3.84 -4.67
C GLY A 178 -14.14 -2.83 -5.79
N ALA A 179 -13.05 -2.06 -5.66
CA ALA A 179 -12.56 -1.14 -6.69
C ALA A 179 -11.04 -0.99 -6.59
N PHE A 180 -10.40 -0.53 -7.67
CA PHE A 180 -8.95 -0.38 -7.70
C PHE A 180 -8.51 0.92 -8.36
N LEU A 181 -7.64 1.68 -7.67
CA LEU A 181 -7.04 2.91 -8.16
C LEU A 181 -5.52 2.76 -8.25
N HIS A 182 -4.98 2.94 -9.45
CA HIS A 182 -3.56 2.87 -9.71
C HIS A 182 -2.99 4.26 -10.03
N LEU A 183 -2.14 4.79 -9.15
CA LEU A 183 -1.31 5.94 -9.43
C LEU A 183 -0.02 5.46 -10.11
N ASP A 184 0.10 5.69 -11.40
CA ASP A 184 1.22 5.22 -12.20
C ASP A 184 2.17 6.39 -12.52
N ALA A 185 3.48 6.18 -12.42
CA ALA A 185 4.46 7.17 -12.81
C ALA A 185 4.66 7.16 -14.33
N ALA A 186 4.55 8.32 -14.99
CA ALA A 186 4.82 8.44 -16.42
C ALA A 186 6.27 8.03 -16.77
N ALA A 187 7.20 8.21 -15.83
CA ALA A 187 8.57 7.74 -15.95
C ALA A 187 9.08 7.20 -14.60
N PRO A 188 9.81 6.06 -14.58
CA PRO A 188 10.32 5.46 -13.33
C PRO A 188 11.22 6.39 -12.51
N ASP A 189 11.99 7.24 -13.18
CA ASP A 189 12.92 8.18 -12.53
C ASP A 189 12.21 9.23 -11.66
N PHE A 190 10.92 9.51 -11.91
CA PHE A 190 10.14 10.44 -11.07
C PHE A 190 10.03 9.93 -9.62
N VAL A 191 9.99 8.60 -9.43
CA VAL A 191 9.88 7.97 -8.11
C VAL A 191 11.02 8.37 -7.20
N VAL A 192 12.23 8.51 -7.75
CA VAL A 192 13.43 8.94 -6.99
C VAL A 192 13.24 10.36 -6.49
N GLY A 193 12.91 11.30 -7.38
CA GLY A 193 12.65 12.70 -7.02
C GLY A 193 11.52 12.85 -6.02
N TRP A 194 10.42 12.13 -6.22
CA TRP A 194 9.27 12.15 -5.31
C TRP A 194 9.63 11.65 -3.91
N ARG A 195 10.46 10.60 -3.80
CA ARG A 195 10.88 10.08 -2.50
C ARG A 195 11.77 11.07 -1.77
N VAL A 196 12.76 11.63 -2.46
CA VAL A 196 13.66 12.65 -1.88
C VAL A 196 12.85 13.85 -1.37
N GLU A 197 11.92 14.36 -2.17
CA GLU A 197 11.06 15.47 -1.77
C GLU A 197 10.18 15.13 -0.55
N ALA A 198 9.60 13.93 -0.51
CA ALA A 198 8.78 13.51 0.62
C ALA A 198 9.59 13.45 1.92
N GLU A 199 10.84 12.96 1.89
CA GLU A 199 11.72 12.95 3.06
C GLU A 199 12.16 14.37 3.46
N ARG A 200 12.38 15.25 2.48
CA ARG A 200 12.71 16.65 2.75
C ARG A 200 11.57 17.35 3.48
N ARG A 201 10.33 17.24 2.97
CA ARG A 201 9.13 17.80 3.63
C ARG A 201 8.95 17.24 5.05
N ARG A 202 9.24 15.96 5.25
CA ARG A 202 9.17 15.33 6.57
C ARG A 202 10.18 15.96 7.54
N ARG A 203 11.42 16.19 7.11
CA ARG A 203 12.44 16.88 7.93
C ARG A 203 12.06 18.33 8.22
N GLU A 204 11.52 19.05 7.23
CA GLU A 204 11.05 20.43 7.37
C GLU A 204 9.90 20.55 8.38
N SER A 205 9.06 19.52 8.53
CA SER A 205 8.03 19.46 9.57
C SER A 205 8.56 19.07 10.97
N GLY A 206 9.87 18.92 11.14
CA GLY A 206 10.51 18.56 12.41
C GLY A 206 10.51 17.04 12.70
N ALA A 207 10.00 16.20 11.79
CA ALA A 207 10.03 14.76 11.97
C ALA A 207 11.37 14.16 11.50
N ALA A 208 11.77 13.04 12.11
CA ALA A 208 12.93 12.29 11.65
C ALA A 208 12.71 11.80 10.20
N GLY A 209 13.69 12.01 9.34
CA GLY A 209 13.65 11.61 7.94
C GLY A 209 15.05 11.33 7.40
N LEU A 210 15.11 10.57 6.31
CA LEU A 210 16.36 10.27 5.61
C LEU A 210 16.95 11.55 4.98
N THR A 211 18.27 11.63 4.88
CA THR A 211 18.93 12.62 4.02
C THR A 211 18.56 12.39 2.56
N ASP A 212 18.81 13.35 1.70
CA ASP A 212 18.49 13.22 0.28
C ASP A 212 19.22 12.02 -0.35
N ALA A 213 20.51 11.83 -0.03
CA ALA A 213 21.30 10.70 -0.53
C ALA A 213 20.80 9.34 0.01
N GLU A 214 20.42 9.27 1.28
CA GLU A 214 19.83 8.06 1.86
C GLU A 214 18.47 7.75 1.25
N ALA A 215 17.62 8.75 1.03
CA ALA A 215 16.32 8.60 0.40
C ALA A 215 16.44 8.10 -1.05
N GLU A 216 17.39 8.64 -1.81
CA GLU A 216 17.72 8.20 -3.17
C GLU A 216 18.20 6.74 -3.16
N SER A 217 19.20 6.42 -2.33
CA SER A 217 19.72 5.06 -2.19
C SER A 217 18.63 4.07 -1.80
N TYR A 218 17.76 4.47 -0.84
CA TYR A 218 16.64 3.64 -0.39
C TYR A 218 15.68 3.30 -1.53
N VAL A 219 15.24 4.31 -2.29
CA VAL A 219 14.21 4.09 -3.31
C VAL A 219 14.75 3.38 -4.55
N ARG A 220 16.03 3.59 -4.90
CA ARG A 220 16.65 2.89 -6.03
C ARG A 220 16.62 1.37 -5.91
N ARG A 221 16.57 0.83 -4.69
CA ARG A 221 16.41 -0.62 -4.45
C ARG A 221 15.09 -1.18 -5.00
N PHE A 222 14.06 -0.33 -5.13
CA PHE A 222 12.74 -0.73 -5.60
C PHE A 222 12.54 -0.54 -7.12
N LEU A 223 13.42 0.18 -7.80
CA LEU A 223 13.27 0.43 -9.25
C LEU A 223 13.21 -0.86 -10.07
N PRO A 224 14.05 -1.90 -9.81
CA PRO A 224 13.92 -3.17 -10.52
C PRO A 224 12.55 -3.83 -10.31
N ALA A 225 11.98 -3.73 -9.12
CA ALA A 225 10.65 -4.26 -8.79
C ALA A 225 9.54 -3.51 -9.57
N TYR A 226 9.61 -2.18 -9.65
CA TYR A 226 8.67 -1.43 -10.49
C TYR A 226 8.80 -1.82 -11.96
N SER A 227 10.01 -1.97 -12.47
CA SER A 227 10.23 -2.38 -13.86
C SER A 227 9.70 -3.78 -14.15
N LEU A 228 9.77 -4.68 -13.18
CA LEU A 228 9.32 -6.07 -13.31
C LEU A 228 7.79 -6.21 -13.24
N TRP A 229 7.13 -5.58 -12.25
CA TRP A 229 5.73 -5.87 -11.94
C TRP A 229 4.73 -4.81 -12.42
N THR A 230 5.14 -3.56 -12.58
CA THR A 230 4.22 -2.49 -13.02
C THR A 230 3.65 -2.71 -14.42
N PRO A 231 4.39 -3.25 -15.43
CA PRO A 231 3.81 -3.49 -16.75
C PRO A 231 2.57 -4.38 -16.69
N ALA A 232 2.62 -5.50 -15.98
CA ALA A 232 1.47 -6.39 -15.84
C ALA A 232 0.25 -5.69 -15.18
N LEU A 233 0.50 -4.84 -14.17
CA LEU A 233 -0.56 -4.07 -13.50
C LEU A 233 -1.18 -3.00 -14.41
N ARG A 234 -0.40 -2.44 -15.35
CA ARG A 234 -0.90 -1.50 -16.37
C ARG A 234 -1.88 -2.17 -17.34
N ASP A 235 -1.54 -3.40 -17.72
CA ASP A 235 -2.31 -4.16 -18.71
C ASP A 235 -3.54 -4.82 -18.09
N ARG A 236 -3.44 -5.23 -16.83
CA ARG A 236 -4.51 -5.95 -16.13
C ARG A 236 -4.58 -5.52 -14.67
N PRO A 237 -5.65 -4.84 -14.25
CA PRO A 237 -5.91 -4.59 -12.84
C PRO A 237 -6.11 -5.92 -12.08
N PRO A 238 -5.85 -5.95 -10.74
CA PRO A 238 -5.90 -7.18 -9.96
C PRO A 238 -7.32 -7.70 -9.70
N ILE A 239 -8.34 -6.95 -10.14
CA ILE A 239 -9.75 -7.26 -9.92
C ILE A 239 -10.54 -7.20 -11.22
N GLN A 240 -11.71 -7.85 -11.24
CA GLN A 240 -12.68 -7.76 -12.36
C GLN A 240 -13.62 -6.55 -12.24
N GLY A 241 -13.56 -5.81 -11.12
CA GLY A 241 -14.42 -4.68 -10.80
C GLY A 241 -13.93 -3.34 -11.39
N PRO A 242 -14.56 -2.23 -10.96
CA PRO A 242 -14.19 -0.90 -11.39
C PRO A 242 -12.72 -0.60 -11.10
N SER A 243 -12.00 -0.11 -12.09
CA SER A 243 -10.60 0.30 -11.94
C SER A 243 -10.31 1.60 -12.66
N LEU A 244 -9.41 2.40 -12.08
CA LEU A 244 -8.95 3.65 -12.66
C LEU A 244 -7.42 3.71 -12.56
N ARG A 245 -6.75 3.99 -13.67
CA ARG A 245 -5.32 4.30 -13.71
C ARG A 245 -5.16 5.80 -13.97
N LEU A 246 -4.41 6.46 -13.09
CA LEU A 246 -4.00 7.86 -13.25
C LEU A 246 -2.49 7.90 -13.49
N VAL A 247 -2.10 8.34 -14.67
CA VAL A 247 -0.68 8.51 -15.01
C VAL A 247 -0.24 9.87 -14.50
N LEU A 248 0.81 9.88 -13.66
CA LEU A 248 1.29 11.08 -12.98
C LEU A 248 2.57 11.62 -13.63
N GLY A 249 2.59 12.93 -13.88
CA GLY A 249 3.78 13.67 -14.26
C GLY A 249 4.76 13.85 -13.09
N SER A 250 5.89 14.50 -13.35
CA SER A 250 6.92 14.78 -12.34
C SER A 250 6.40 15.60 -11.16
N ASP A 251 5.39 16.42 -11.37
CA ASP A 251 4.67 17.23 -10.38
C ASP A 251 3.57 16.48 -9.60
N ARG A 252 3.41 15.19 -9.85
CA ARG A 252 2.33 14.30 -9.31
C ARG A 252 0.93 14.65 -9.80
N LEU A 253 0.79 15.53 -10.77
CA LEU A 253 -0.51 15.78 -11.38
C LEU A 253 -0.77 14.74 -12.48
N PRO A 254 -2.06 14.35 -12.67
CA PRO A 254 -2.41 13.49 -13.79
C PRO A 254 -2.01 14.16 -15.11
N VAL A 255 -1.22 13.45 -15.92
CA VAL A 255 -1.00 13.82 -17.31
C VAL A 255 -2.21 13.36 -18.11
N GLY A 256 -2.76 14.24 -18.93
CA GLY A 256 -3.99 13.99 -19.67
C GLY A 256 -4.00 12.68 -20.46
N PRO A 257 -5.18 12.25 -20.94
CA PRO A 257 -5.34 11.01 -21.68
C PRO A 257 -4.46 10.96 -22.90
#